data_38704678878531d17998429f3f05d22c
#
_entry.id   38704678878531d17998429f3f05d22c
#
_cell.length_a   1.000
_cell.length_b   1.000
_cell.length_c   1.000
_cell.angle_alpha   90.00
_cell.angle_beta   90.00
_cell.angle_gamma   90.00
#
_symmetry.space_group_name_H-M   'P 1'
#
loop_
_entity.id
_entity.type
_entity.pdbx_description
1 polymer ?
#
loop_
_entity_poly.entity_id
_entity_poly.type
_entity_poly.pdbx_seq_one_letter_code
_entity_poly.pdbx_strand_id
1 'polypeptide(L)'
;MNINKAILVGRVTRTPELKALPSGTKIIMLGLATSDKYKKNEEWVEESVFHNIVAFGKLAETIGQYVVKGQEIYVEGKIKYQTWEKKDGSKGHKTDIIISKMEFGQKPKDYVKADDEMSQLTEEVDPEDIPF
;
A
#
# COMPACT_ATOMS: atom_id res chain seq x y z
N MET A 1 10.86 -27.12 -1.20
CA MET A 1 11.28 -25.72 -0.96
C MET A 1 10.29 -24.80 -1.63
N ASN A 2 9.84 -23.76 -0.92
CA ASN A 2 8.85 -22.84 -1.46
C ASN A 2 9.23 -21.40 -1.13
N ILE A 3 9.06 -20.51 -2.10
CA ILE A 3 9.25 -19.07 -1.92
C ILE A 3 8.05 -18.36 -2.50
N ASN A 4 7.47 -17.45 -1.72
CA ASN A 4 6.40 -16.58 -2.19
C ASN A 4 6.67 -15.20 -1.62
N LYS A 5 7.23 -14.32 -2.45
CA LYS A 5 7.62 -12.99 -2.01
C LYS A 5 7.33 -11.96 -3.10
N ALA A 6 6.71 -10.86 -2.69
CA ALA A 6 6.47 -9.72 -3.54
C ALA A 6 7.14 -8.49 -2.92
N ILE A 7 7.82 -7.72 -3.75
CA ILE A 7 8.48 -6.47 -3.34
C ILE A 7 8.00 -5.39 -4.30
N LEU A 8 7.42 -4.33 -3.77
CA LEU A 8 6.88 -3.24 -4.58
C LEU A 8 7.28 -1.89 -4.00
N VAL A 9 7.57 -0.96 -4.89
CA VAL A 9 7.68 0.47 -4.56
C VAL A 9 6.73 1.19 -5.51
N GLY A 10 5.81 1.95 -4.96
CA GLY A 10 4.84 2.64 -5.77
C GLY A 10 4.13 3.73 -4.97
N ARG A 11 3.05 4.26 -5.55
CA ARG A 11 2.27 5.32 -4.92
C ARG A 11 0.91 4.83 -4.48
N VAL A 12 0.51 5.26 -3.31
CA VAL A 12 -0.78 4.93 -2.74
C VAL A 12 -1.88 5.61 -3.55
N THR A 13 -2.85 4.81 -4.01
CA THR A 13 -3.89 5.29 -4.93
C THR A 13 -5.10 5.89 -4.24
N ARG A 14 -5.30 5.58 -2.97
CA ARG A 14 -6.42 6.09 -2.18
C ARG A 14 -6.04 6.10 -0.71
N THR A 15 -6.75 6.90 0.07
CA THR A 15 -6.55 6.95 1.52
C THR A 15 -6.85 5.58 2.12
N PRO A 16 -5.90 4.98 2.86
CA PRO A 16 -6.12 3.68 3.47
C PRO A 16 -7.26 3.70 4.51
N GLU A 17 -8.06 2.63 4.53
CA GLU A 17 -9.13 2.47 5.50
C GLU A 17 -8.78 1.38 6.50
N LEU A 18 -8.69 1.77 7.76
CA LEU A 18 -8.43 0.85 8.85
C LEU A 18 -9.74 0.26 9.36
N LYS A 19 -9.80 -1.05 9.46
CA LYS A 19 -10.96 -1.77 9.96
C LYS A 19 -10.53 -2.75 11.04
N ALA A 20 -11.49 -3.20 11.83
CA ALA A 20 -11.26 -4.23 12.83
C ALA A 20 -12.02 -5.50 12.44
N LEU A 21 -11.34 -6.64 12.52
CA LEU A 21 -11.99 -7.94 12.35
C LEU A 21 -12.77 -8.31 13.61
N PRO A 22 -13.74 -9.25 13.53
CA PRO A 22 -14.48 -9.70 14.71
C PRO A 22 -13.58 -10.21 15.84
N SER A 23 -12.39 -10.70 15.51
CA SER A 23 -11.38 -11.13 16.48
C SER A 23 -10.68 -9.97 17.19
N GLY A 24 -10.92 -8.73 16.76
CA GLY A 24 -10.23 -7.55 17.28
C GLY A 24 -8.96 -7.18 16.52
N THR A 25 -8.48 -8.03 15.65
CA THR A 25 -7.30 -7.74 14.84
C THR A 25 -7.59 -6.61 13.85
N LYS A 26 -6.70 -5.64 13.77
CA LYS A 26 -6.82 -4.57 12.80
C LYS A 26 -6.37 -5.05 11.43
N ILE A 27 -7.08 -4.60 10.41
CA ILE A 27 -6.76 -4.87 9.01
C ILE A 27 -6.86 -3.57 8.22
N ILE A 28 -5.96 -3.39 7.27
CA ILE A 28 -6.02 -2.25 6.39
C ILE A 28 -5.83 -2.72 4.94
N MET A 29 -6.62 -2.13 4.06
CA MET A 29 -6.52 -2.39 2.64
C MET A 29 -6.21 -1.09 1.93
N LEU A 30 -5.28 -1.13 1.00
CA LEU A 30 -4.93 0.03 0.20
C LEU A 30 -4.55 -0.39 -1.21
N GLY A 31 -4.61 0.55 -2.12
CA GLY A 31 -4.14 0.36 -3.48
C GLY A 31 -2.75 0.96 -3.64
N LEU A 32 -1.92 0.28 -4.40
CA LEU A 32 -0.59 0.75 -4.74
C LEU A 32 -0.41 0.69 -6.25
N ALA A 33 0.00 1.79 -6.85
CA ALA A 33 0.24 1.85 -8.29
C ALA A 33 1.72 1.82 -8.57
N THR A 34 2.12 0.91 -9.46
CA THR A 34 3.46 0.89 -10.03
C THR A 34 3.34 1.22 -11.51
N SER A 35 4.27 2.01 -12.03
CA SER A 35 4.19 2.46 -13.41
C SER A 35 5.45 2.07 -14.18
N ASP A 36 5.24 1.62 -15.40
CA ASP A 36 6.31 1.33 -16.35
C ASP A 36 6.18 2.26 -17.55
N LYS A 37 7.32 2.65 -18.08
CA LYS A 37 7.37 3.39 -19.34
C LYS A 37 8.08 2.55 -20.37
N TYR A 38 7.48 2.42 -21.53
CA TYR A 38 8.09 1.71 -22.64
C TYR A 38 7.83 2.44 -23.94
N LYS A 39 8.65 2.15 -24.93
CA LYS A 39 8.55 2.79 -26.23
C LYS A 39 7.77 1.91 -27.19
N LYS A 40 6.70 2.46 -27.75
CA LYS A 40 5.87 1.79 -28.74
C LYS A 40 5.68 2.71 -29.92
N ASN A 41 6.06 2.24 -31.13
CA ASN A 41 5.97 3.04 -32.36
C ASN A 41 6.61 4.42 -32.22
N GLU A 42 7.80 4.47 -31.62
CA GLU A 42 8.60 5.68 -31.37
C GLU A 42 7.98 6.66 -30.35
N GLU A 43 6.86 6.29 -29.74
CA GLU A 43 6.23 7.09 -28.69
C GLU A 43 6.40 6.43 -27.33
N TRP A 44 6.61 7.24 -26.30
CA TRP A 44 6.67 6.75 -24.93
C TRP A 44 5.27 6.49 -24.40
N VAL A 45 5.04 5.28 -23.91
CA VAL A 45 3.77 4.87 -23.31
C VAL A 45 4.02 4.57 -21.85
N GLU A 46 3.15 5.10 -20.99
CA GLU A 46 3.16 4.80 -19.57
C GLU A 46 2.03 3.83 -19.25
N GLU A 47 2.36 2.74 -18.56
CA GLU A 47 1.39 1.75 -18.13
C GLU A 47 1.46 1.62 -16.62
N SER A 48 0.29 1.72 -15.98
CA SER A 48 0.20 1.58 -14.52
C SER A 48 -0.47 0.26 -14.16
N VAL A 49 0.10 -0.40 -13.17
CA VAL A 49 -0.46 -1.62 -12.60
C VAL A 49 -0.90 -1.30 -11.18
N PHE A 50 -2.13 -1.70 -10.84
CA PHE A 50 -2.70 -1.44 -9.53
C PHE A 50 -2.70 -2.72 -8.71
N HIS A 51 -2.10 -2.63 -7.53
CA HIS A 51 -1.95 -3.77 -6.62
C HIS A 51 -2.83 -3.58 -5.41
N ASN A 52 -3.43 -4.67 -4.95
CA ASN A 52 -4.18 -4.67 -3.70
C ASN A 52 -3.24 -5.06 -2.56
N ILE A 53 -3.08 -4.16 -1.61
CA ILE A 53 -2.18 -4.36 -0.48
C ILE A 53 -3.02 -4.54 0.78
N VAL A 54 -2.67 -5.56 1.56
CA VAL A 54 -3.34 -5.86 2.82
C VAL A 54 -2.30 -5.97 3.92
N ALA A 55 -2.59 -5.35 5.07
CA ALA A 55 -1.75 -5.48 6.24
C ALA A 55 -2.62 -5.77 7.46
N PHE A 56 -2.04 -6.43 8.44
CA PHE A 56 -2.73 -6.82 9.66
C PHE A 56 -2.00 -6.32 10.90
N GLY A 57 -2.74 -6.17 11.98
CA GLY A 57 -2.20 -5.89 13.30
C GLY A 57 -1.56 -4.53 13.41
N LYS A 58 -0.41 -4.48 14.05
CA LYS A 58 0.30 -3.23 14.31
C LYS A 58 0.75 -2.53 13.04
N LEU A 59 1.14 -3.28 12.02
CA LEU A 59 1.49 -2.71 10.73
C LEU A 59 0.30 -2.01 10.09
N ALA A 60 -0.90 -2.59 10.20
CA ALA A 60 -2.12 -1.96 9.71
C ALA A 60 -2.39 -0.63 10.44
N GLU A 61 -2.21 -0.59 11.74
CA GLU A 61 -2.39 0.63 12.54
C GLU A 61 -1.40 1.72 12.11
N THR A 62 -0.16 1.35 11.89
CA THR A 62 0.88 2.28 11.44
C THR A 62 0.53 2.87 10.08
N ILE A 63 0.10 2.04 9.16
CA ILE A 63 -0.31 2.49 7.82
C ILE A 63 -1.50 3.44 7.91
N GLY A 64 -2.50 3.09 8.70
CA GLY A 64 -3.69 3.91 8.87
C GLY A 64 -3.39 5.27 9.50
N GLN A 65 -2.36 5.34 10.31
CA GLN A 65 -1.98 6.57 11.00
C GLN A 65 -1.10 7.49 10.15
N TYR A 66 -0.21 6.95 9.35
CA TYR A 66 0.84 7.74 8.70
C TYR A 66 0.77 7.80 7.17
N VAL A 67 0.21 6.80 6.52
CA VAL A 67 0.21 6.72 5.06
C VAL A 67 -0.93 7.56 4.48
N VAL A 68 -0.60 8.36 3.48
CA VAL A 68 -1.57 9.21 2.80
C VAL A 68 -1.64 8.89 1.31
N LYS A 69 -2.76 9.26 0.68
CA LYS A 69 -2.93 9.10 -0.76
C LYS A 69 -1.81 9.83 -1.52
N GLY A 70 -1.26 9.15 -2.52
CA GLY A 70 -0.19 9.71 -3.35
C GLY A 70 1.21 9.54 -2.79
N GLN A 71 1.33 9.05 -1.57
CA GLN A 71 2.63 8.83 -0.96
C GLN A 71 3.34 7.64 -1.59
N GLU A 72 4.65 7.76 -1.78
CA GLU A 72 5.47 6.63 -2.19
C GLU A 72 5.76 5.75 -0.98
N ILE A 73 5.53 4.46 -1.13
CA ILE A 73 5.86 3.49 -0.09
C ILE A 73 6.54 2.27 -0.70
N TYR A 74 7.37 1.64 0.13
CA TYR A 74 7.99 0.36 -0.15
C TYR A 74 7.27 -0.70 0.67
N VAL A 75 6.90 -1.81 0.04
CA VAL A 75 6.25 -2.92 0.72
C VAL A 75 6.88 -4.24 0.34
N GLU A 76 6.94 -5.14 1.31
CA GLU A 76 7.35 -6.53 1.13
C GLU A 76 6.32 -7.45 1.74
N GLY A 77 6.00 -8.50 1.05
CA GLY A 77 5.05 -9.47 1.57
C GLY A 77 4.93 -10.69 0.69
N LYS A 78 3.81 -11.36 0.79
CA LYS A 78 3.51 -12.55 0.00
C LYS A 78 2.28 -12.33 -0.85
N ILE A 79 2.24 -13.02 -1.96
CA ILE A 79 1.10 -13.00 -2.88
C ILE A 79 0.08 -14.00 -2.38
N LYS A 80 -1.16 -13.56 -2.22
CA LYS A 80 -2.29 -14.43 -1.89
C LYS A 80 -3.35 -14.30 -2.97
N TYR A 81 -3.65 -15.41 -3.58
CA TYR A 81 -4.68 -15.49 -4.61
C TYR A 81 -5.97 -15.99 -3.99
N GLN A 82 -7.04 -15.25 -4.17
CA GLN A 82 -8.35 -15.60 -3.64
C GLN A 82 -9.36 -15.81 -4.75
N THR A 83 -10.19 -16.82 -4.60
CA THR A 83 -11.31 -17.07 -5.49
C THR A 83 -12.56 -17.21 -4.64
N TRP A 84 -13.68 -16.73 -5.15
CA TRP A 84 -14.97 -16.89 -4.49
C TRP A 84 -16.04 -17.06 -5.55
N GLU A 85 -17.17 -17.60 -5.13
CA GLU A 85 -18.32 -17.79 -6.00
C GLU A 85 -19.22 -16.56 -5.92
N LYS A 86 -19.53 -15.97 -7.07
CA LYS A 86 -20.46 -14.85 -7.14
C LYS A 86 -21.90 -15.33 -7.14
N LYS A 87 -22.84 -14.41 -6.87
CA LYS A 87 -24.27 -14.71 -6.82
C LYS A 87 -24.82 -15.26 -8.14
N ASP A 88 -24.19 -14.92 -9.25
CA ASP A 88 -24.60 -15.37 -10.59
C ASP A 88 -24.02 -16.73 -10.98
N GLY A 89 -23.28 -17.38 -10.07
CA GLY A 89 -22.62 -18.66 -10.31
C GLY A 89 -21.25 -18.58 -10.94
N SER A 90 -20.79 -17.40 -11.34
CA SER A 90 -19.44 -17.23 -11.85
C SER A 90 -18.44 -17.13 -10.71
N LYS A 91 -17.14 -17.30 -11.02
CA LYS A 91 -16.07 -17.17 -10.01
C LYS A 91 -15.43 -15.81 -10.08
N GLY A 92 -15.26 -15.18 -8.91
CA GLY A 92 -14.46 -13.99 -8.77
C GLY A 92 -13.04 -14.34 -8.41
N HIS A 93 -12.09 -13.52 -8.86
CA HIS A 93 -10.67 -13.70 -8.59
C HIS A 93 -10.10 -12.41 -8.04
N LYS A 94 -9.21 -12.54 -7.07
CA LYS A 94 -8.54 -11.39 -6.48
C LYS A 94 -7.14 -11.79 -6.05
N THR A 95 -6.17 -10.96 -6.40
CA THR A 95 -4.80 -11.15 -5.97
C THR A 95 -4.47 -10.05 -4.97
N ASP A 96 -4.14 -10.45 -3.74
CA ASP A 96 -3.74 -9.54 -2.68
C ASP A 96 -2.27 -9.76 -2.36
N ILE A 97 -1.61 -8.69 -1.97
CA ILE A 97 -0.26 -8.76 -1.42
C ILE A 97 -0.38 -8.47 0.07
N ILE A 98 -0.13 -9.49 0.87
CA ILE A 98 -0.18 -9.39 2.32
C ILE A 98 1.21 -9.03 2.80
N ILE A 99 1.36 -7.79 3.26
CA ILE A 99 2.67 -7.26 3.58
C ILE A 99 3.08 -7.54 5.01
N SER A 100 4.38 -7.78 5.18
CA SER A 100 5.00 -7.97 6.48
C SER A 100 5.97 -6.84 6.82
N LYS A 101 6.34 -6.03 5.81
CA LYS A 101 7.29 -4.94 5.98
C LYS A 101 6.89 -3.78 5.09
N MET A 102 7.05 -2.56 5.60
CA MET A 102 6.81 -1.34 4.86
C MET A 102 7.82 -0.27 5.23
N GLU A 103 8.20 0.55 4.25
CA GLU A 103 9.01 1.74 4.49
C GLU A 103 8.35 2.93 3.83
N PHE A 104 8.45 4.09 4.47
CA PHE A 104 7.89 5.32 3.95
C PHE A 104 8.83 5.93 2.92
N GLY A 105 8.28 6.34 1.79
CA GLY A 105 8.97 7.13 0.80
C GLY A 105 8.52 8.59 0.85
N GLN A 106 8.62 9.27 -0.28
CA GLN A 106 8.28 10.68 -0.36
C GLN A 106 6.78 10.93 -0.37
N LYS A 107 6.36 11.98 0.33
CA LYS A 107 4.99 12.45 0.27
C LYS A 107 4.74 13.20 -1.04
N PRO A 108 3.46 13.31 -1.48
CA PRO A 108 3.14 14.06 -2.69
C PRO A 108 3.57 15.52 -2.58
N LYS A 109 3.94 16.11 -3.72
CA LYS A 109 4.39 17.52 -3.78
C LYS A 109 3.29 18.51 -3.41
N ASP A 110 2.06 18.11 -3.59
CA ASP A 110 0.88 18.94 -3.29
C ASP A 110 0.30 18.67 -1.90
N TYR A 111 1.09 18.00 -1.04
CA TYR A 111 0.70 17.72 0.32
C TYR A 111 0.46 19.02 1.08
N VAL A 112 -0.70 19.13 1.74
CA VAL A 112 -1.14 20.41 2.30
C VAL A 112 -0.28 20.87 3.48
N LYS A 113 -0.19 22.20 3.61
CA LYS A 113 0.70 22.87 4.53
C LYS A 113 0.50 22.54 6.02
N ALA A 114 -0.75 22.26 6.43
CA ALA A 114 -1.02 21.84 7.81
C ALA A 114 -0.34 20.52 8.15
N ASP A 115 -0.21 19.65 7.15
CA ASP A 115 0.48 18.38 7.30
C ASP A 115 2.00 18.57 7.24
N ASP A 116 2.46 19.62 6.53
CA ASP A 116 3.88 20.00 6.54
C ASP A 116 4.32 20.46 7.92
N GLU A 117 3.46 21.18 8.63
CA GLU A 117 3.75 21.57 10.01
C GLU A 117 3.86 20.35 10.91
N MET A 118 2.97 19.38 10.72
CA MET A 118 3.06 18.11 11.43
C MET A 118 4.30 17.32 11.01
N SER A 119 4.68 17.40 9.75
CA SER A 119 5.89 16.75 9.25
C SER A 119 7.14 17.37 9.88
N GLN A 120 7.14 18.69 10.06
CA GLN A 120 8.25 19.38 10.73
C GLN A 120 8.34 18.97 12.19
N LEU A 121 7.21 18.83 12.85
CA LEU A 121 7.17 18.32 14.21
C LEU A 121 7.64 16.87 14.27
N THR A 122 7.33 16.11 13.24
CA THR A 122 7.73 14.71 13.13
C THR A 122 9.21 14.56 12.79
N GLU A 123 9.80 15.54 12.12
CA GLU A 123 11.24 15.54 11.85
C GLU A 123 12.06 15.70 13.14
N GLU A 124 11.49 16.32 14.15
CA GLU A 124 12.10 16.42 15.48
C GLU A 124 11.92 15.13 16.27
N VAL A 125 11.01 14.26 15.81
CA VAL A 125 10.78 12.96 16.42
C VAL A 125 11.72 11.96 15.78
N ASP A 126 12.36 11.15 16.61
CA ASP A 126 13.24 10.10 16.14
C ASP A 126 12.50 9.19 15.16
N PRO A 127 13.08 8.89 13.98
CA PRO A 127 12.49 7.93 13.05
C PRO A 127 12.15 6.58 13.67
N GLU A 128 12.78 6.24 14.78
CA GLU A 128 12.48 5.03 15.53
C GLU A 128 11.10 5.06 16.19
N ASP A 129 10.51 6.23 16.34
CA ASP A 129 9.16 6.36 16.88
C ASP A 129 8.08 5.97 15.88
N ILE A 130 8.45 5.79 14.61
CA ILE A 130 7.56 5.28 13.60
C ILE A 130 7.74 3.76 13.54
N PRO A 131 6.76 2.97 14.03
CA PRO A 131 6.90 1.52 14.02
C PRO A 131 6.77 0.96 12.59
N PHE A 132 7.68 0.13 12.23
CA PHE A 132 7.68 -0.57 10.94
C PHE A 132 7.49 -2.06 11.15
#